data_ae3bf96aa66a92558dd8e8a53666796a
#
_entry.id   ae3bf96aa66a92558dd8e8a53666796a
#
_cell.length_a   1.000
_cell.length_b   1.000
_cell.length_c   1.000
_cell.angle_alpha   90.00
_cell.angle_beta   90.00
_cell.angle_gamma   90.00
#
_symmetry.space_group_name_H-M   'P 1'
#
loop_
_entity.id
_entity.type
_entity.pdbx_description
1 polymer ?
#
loop_
_entity_poly.entity_id
_entity_poly.type
_entity_poly.pdbx_seq_one_letter_code
_entity_poly.pdbx_strand_id
1 'polypeptide(L)'
;MSSSSIHSLTGAPPVASAALAAHGKRITSIDALRGLVMCIMMMDHVRETLYLHHQVGDPMDISHTPPFLFFTRLAAHFCAPIFVFLTGLGAWLYANPPGAPPRSAREFLLKRGALLIFLEIFVMSFLWVGQWPEKVWLQVLWVIGFSMIVLAFASGLPRKVLLVAGLLIVGTHNLFTSIALPPDHPMHALWTLFMHRDVLFDTVPQVRVTYPAWPWVGVIFLGWCAGPIFARGFDSARRRKLLVLMGAGCWLALLVLRGFNIYGENTPWTHWPTTVQTVMDFLNYTKYPPSLDFLLMAVGGGCFVLAAIDQADNAFTRFMSTFGGAPMFYYLLHLAVLITGYKLLLAVFGPNQVSSSGVERFGVGPDQFWIVWVVTVLMWFVLYYPTKWFGGFKRRTTIGWVKYF
;
A
#
# COMPACT_ATOMS: atom_id res chain seq x y z
N MET A 1 43.77 69.09 16.69
CA MET A 1 44.31 67.74 16.49
C MET A 1 43.54 66.82 17.43
N SER A 2 42.51 66.15 16.96
CA SER A 2 41.76 65.14 17.72
C SER A 2 41.29 64.07 16.73
N SER A 3 41.85 62.90 16.80
CA SER A 3 41.57 61.75 16.00
C SER A 3 40.40 60.93 16.63
N SER A 4 39.30 60.85 16.01
CA SER A 4 38.16 60.00 16.39
C SER A 4 38.33 58.63 15.82
N SER A 5 38.42 57.62 16.67
CA SER A 5 38.46 56.19 16.36
C SER A 5 37.02 55.70 16.01
N ILE A 6 36.88 55.12 14.85
CA ILE A 6 35.66 54.45 14.42
C ILE A 6 35.68 53.00 14.94
N HIS A 7 34.79 52.68 15.87
CA HIS A 7 34.51 51.31 16.29
C HIS A 7 33.68 50.60 15.23
N SER A 8 34.24 49.56 14.59
CA SER A 8 33.53 48.63 13.73
C SER A 8 32.65 47.71 14.58
N LEU A 9 31.34 47.86 14.48
CA LEU A 9 30.36 46.93 15.00
C LEU A 9 30.30 45.69 14.05
N THR A 10 30.95 44.62 14.45
CA THR A 10 30.78 43.31 13.83
C THR A 10 29.38 42.82 14.18
N GLY A 11 28.46 42.86 13.20
CA GLY A 11 27.12 42.34 13.32
C GLY A 11 27.11 40.84 13.49
N ALA A 12 26.51 40.34 14.57
CA ALA A 12 26.18 38.96 14.76
C ALA A 12 25.17 38.53 13.65
N PRO A 13 25.26 37.33 13.07
CA PRO A 13 24.34 36.89 12.05
C PRO A 13 22.90 36.79 12.62
N PRO A 14 21.90 37.16 11.85
CA PRO A 14 20.53 37.21 12.35
C PRO A 14 20.02 35.81 12.75
N VAL A 15 19.56 35.72 13.98
CA VAL A 15 18.97 34.51 14.60
C VAL A 15 17.83 33.89 13.76
N ALA A 16 17.23 34.67 12.86
CA ALA A 16 16.21 34.22 11.90
C ALA A 16 16.73 33.17 10.87
N SER A 17 18.03 33.20 10.52
CA SER A 17 18.61 32.23 9.57
C SER A 17 18.78 30.84 10.20
N ALA A 18 19.07 30.76 11.49
CA ALA A 18 19.18 29.48 12.21
C ALA A 18 17.84 28.85 12.48
N ALA A 19 16.76 29.63 12.64
CA ALA A 19 15.40 29.14 12.83
C ALA A 19 14.80 28.57 11.53
N LEU A 20 15.17 29.08 10.36
CA LEU A 20 14.76 28.55 9.05
C LEU A 20 15.51 27.26 8.68
N ALA A 21 16.75 27.10 9.11
CA ALA A 21 17.52 25.87 8.96
C ALA A 21 17.04 24.74 9.90
N ALA A 22 16.30 25.07 10.95
CA ALA A 22 15.72 24.14 11.92
C ALA A 22 14.36 23.53 11.48
N HIS A 23 13.87 23.81 10.27
CA HIS A 23 12.80 23.02 9.65
C HIS A 23 13.36 21.64 9.31
N GLY A 24 13.29 20.76 10.32
CA GLY A 24 13.85 19.42 10.27
C GLY A 24 13.49 18.71 8.98
N LYS A 25 14.51 18.18 8.33
CA LYS A 25 14.42 17.36 7.11
C LYS A 25 13.24 16.40 7.26
N ARG A 26 12.23 16.51 6.38
CA ARG A 26 11.12 15.56 6.31
C ARG A 26 11.70 14.16 6.16
N ILE A 27 11.16 13.18 6.85
CA ILE A 27 11.63 11.79 6.75
C ILE A 27 11.24 11.28 5.37
N THR A 28 12.16 11.37 4.43
CA THR A 28 11.96 11.03 3.02
C THR A 28 11.79 9.52 2.80
N SER A 29 12.30 8.68 3.72
CA SER A 29 12.22 7.23 3.63
C SER A 29 10.79 6.70 3.61
N ILE A 30 9.87 7.30 4.38
CA ILE A 30 8.44 6.92 4.36
C ILE A 30 7.83 7.19 2.97
N ASP A 31 8.07 8.36 2.41
CA ASP A 31 7.58 8.71 1.08
C ASP A 31 8.27 7.88 0.00
N ALA A 32 9.57 7.59 0.15
CA ALA A 32 10.31 6.74 -0.79
C ALA A 32 9.80 5.30 -0.79
N LEU A 33 9.55 4.71 0.39
CA LEU A 33 8.95 3.37 0.45
C LEU A 33 7.54 3.35 -0.15
N ARG A 34 6.71 4.36 0.18
CA ARG A 34 5.37 4.48 -0.40
C ARG A 34 5.44 4.57 -1.92
N GLY A 35 6.35 5.36 -2.47
CA GLY A 35 6.57 5.48 -3.91
C GLY A 35 7.07 4.19 -4.55
N LEU A 36 7.98 3.48 -3.89
CA LEU A 36 8.47 2.19 -4.37
C LEU A 36 7.33 1.17 -4.52
N VAL A 37 6.48 1.01 -3.50
CA VAL A 37 5.35 0.08 -3.59
C VAL A 37 4.29 0.55 -4.61
N MET A 38 4.18 1.86 -4.88
CA MET A 38 3.33 2.37 -5.96
C MET A 38 3.88 2.02 -7.34
N CYS A 39 5.19 2.05 -7.53
CA CYS A 39 5.83 1.60 -8.76
C CYS A 39 5.65 0.09 -8.98
N ILE A 40 5.73 -0.71 -7.91
CA ILE A 40 5.46 -2.16 -7.97
C ILE A 40 3.97 -2.42 -8.25
N MET A 41 3.06 -1.67 -7.63
CA MET A 41 1.62 -1.76 -7.89
C MET A 41 1.29 -1.48 -9.36
N MET A 42 1.94 -0.48 -9.96
CA MET A 42 1.80 -0.21 -11.39
C MET A 42 2.11 -1.43 -12.26
N MET A 43 3.15 -2.19 -11.93
CA MET A 43 3.51 -3.41 -12.65
C MET A 43 2.38 -4.45 -12.61
N ASP A 44 1.74 -4.63 -11.46
CA ASP A 44 0.61 -5.55 -11.31
C ASP A 44 -0.62 -5.09 -12.14
N HIS A 45 -0.90 -3.78 -12.14
CA HIS A 45 -2.03 -3.25 -12.92
C HIS A 45 -1.77 -3.28 -14.44
N VAL A 46 -0.53 -3.04 -14.90
CA VAL A 46 -0.16 -3.24 -16.31
C VAL A 46 -0.32 -4.71 -16.69
N ARG A 47 0.12 -5.64 -15.82
CA ARG A 47 -0.08 -7.08 -16.02
C ARG A 47 -1.58 -7.42 -16.10
N GLU A 48 -2.39 -6.95 -15.17
CA GLU A 48 -3.84 -7.21 -15.19
C GLU A 48 -4.52 -6.68 -16.45
N THR A 49 -4.06 -5.55 -16.96
CA THR A 49 -4.62 -4.91 -18.15
C THR A 49 -4.20 -5.61 -19.45
N LEU A 50 -2.91 -5.93 -19.61
CA LEU A 50 -2.35 -6.46 -20.87
C LEU A 50 -2.29 -7.99 -20.89
N TYR A 51 -2.28 -8.66 -19.72
CA TYR A 51 -2.15 -10.11 -19.58
C TYR A 51 -3.39 -10.74 -18.92
N LEU A 52 -4.55 -10.15 -19.14
CA LEU A 52 -5.79 -10.48 -18.42
C LEU A 52 -6.33 -11.90 -18.74
N HIS A 53 -6.04 -12.44 -19.92
CA HIS A 53 -6.44 -13.81 -20.30
C HIS A 53 -5.70 -14.89 -19.50
N HIS A 54 -4.58 -14.57 -18.86
CA HIS A 54 -3.83 -15.44 -17.96
C HIS A 54 -4.03 -15.01 -16.52
N GLN A 55 -5.29 -14.98 -16.06
CA GLN A 55 -5.57 -14.70 -14.65
C GLN A 55 -4.97 -15.80 -13.77
N VAL A 56 -4.37 -15.37 -12.66
CA VAL A 56 -3.84 -16.27 -11.63
C VAL A 56 -4.80 -16.34 -10.45
N GLY A 57 -4.92 -17.54 -9.88
CA GLY A 57 -5.67 -17.76 -8.64
C GLY A 57 -5.04 -17.08 -7.44
N ASP A 58 -5.66 -17.26 -6.28
CA ASP A 58 -5.16 -16.77 -5.01
C ASP A 58 -5.52 -17.79 -3.91
N PRO A 59 -4.56 -18.60 -3.44
CA PRO A 59 -3.16 -18.73 -3.90
C PRO A 59 -3.03 -19.16 -5.37
N MET A 60 -1.84 -18.97 -5.95
CA MET A 60 -1.58 -19.30 -7.36
C MET A 60 -1.47 -20.81 -7.58
N ASP A 61 -1.95 -21.29 -8.72
CA ASP A 61 -1.72 -22.68 -9.15
C ASP A 61 -0.29 -22.84 -9.68
N ILE A 62 0.55 -23.51 -8.90
CA ILE A 62 1.99 -23.70 -9.20
C ILE A 62 2.21 -24.56 -10.43
N SER A 63 1.30 -25.50 -10.73
CA SER A 63 1.43 -26.39 -11.90
C SER A 63 1.29 -25.66 -13.24
N HIS A 64 0.51 -24.57 -13.26
CA HIS A 64 0.18 -23.83 -14.47
C HIS A 64 0.72 -22.40 -14.52
N THR A 65 1.32 -21.92 -13.40
CA THR A 65 1.84 -20.55 -13.34
C THR A 65 3.33 -20.51 -13.67
N PRO A 66 3.76 -19.88 -14.76
CA PRO A 66 5.19 -19.78 -15.08
C PRO A 66 5.93 -18.86 -14.09
N PRO A 67 7.23 -19.10 -13.83
CA PRO A 67 8.00 -18.38 -12.80
C PRO A 67 7.99 -16.86 -12.96
N PHE A 68 8.10 -16.34 -14.18
CA PHE A 68 8.09 -14.90 -14.43
C PHE A 68 6.76 -14.24 -14.00
N LEU A 69 5.64 -14.91 -14.22
CA LEU A 69 4.32 -14.44 -13.82
C LEU A 69 4.16 -14.52 -12.30
N PHE A 70 4.60 -15.63 -11.70
CA PHE A 70 4.58 -15.83 -10.25
C PHE A 70 5.35 -14.72 -9.51
N PHE A 71 6.63 -14.50 -9.86
CA PHE A 71 7.46 -13.51 -9.17
C PHE A 71 7.01 -12.07 -9.43
N THR A 72 6.46 -11.78 -10.61
CA THR A 72 5.84 -10.49 -10.89
C THR A 72 4.62 -10.24 -9.96
N ARG A 73 3.78 -11.26 -9.79
CA ARG A 73 2.64 -11.21 -8.88
C ARG A 73 3.05 -11.14 -7.41
N LEU A 74 4.05 -11.92 -7.01
CA LEU A 74 4.61 -11.93 -5.66
C LEU A 74 5.14 -10.55 -5.26
N ALA A 75 5.81 -9.84 -6.17
CA ALA A 75 6.28 -8.48 -5.88
C ALA A 75 5.13 -7.54 -5.48
N ALA A 76 3.95 -7.68 -6.08
CA ALA A 76 2.78 -6.88 -5.73
C ALA A 76 2.17 -7.20 -4.35
N HIS A 77 2.58 -8.29 -3.71
CA HIS A 77 2.13 -8.64 -2.35
C HIS A 77 2.61 -7.63 -1.30
N PHE A 78 3.69 -6.90 -1.55
CA PHE A 78 4.18 -5.86 -0.64
C PHE A 78 3.27 -4.62 -0.60
N CYS A 79 2.44 -4.37 -1.63
CA CYS A 79 1.76 -3.09 -1.79
C CYS A 79 0.74 -2.81 -0.68
N ALA A 80 -0.30 -3.61 -0.55
CA ALA A 80 -1.41 -3.34 0.36
C ALA A 80 -0.98 -3.31 1.85
N PRO A 81 -0.21 -4.30 2.38
CA PRO A 81 0.21 -4.27 3.77
C PRO A 81 1.06 -3.05 4.11
N ILE A 82 1.98 -2.67 3.22
CA ILE A 82 2.82 -1.49 3.42
C ILE A 82 2.00 -0.21 3.36
N PHE A 83 1.03 -0.08 2.44
CA PHE A 83 0.14 1.09 2.41
C PHE A 83 -0.67 1.25 3.68
N VAL A 84 -1.28 0.18 4.19
CA VAL A 84 -2.07 0.21 5.42
C VAL A 84 -1.19 0.53 6.62
N PHE A 85 -0.02 -0.12 6.74
CA PHE A 85 0.94 0.14 7.80
C PHE A 85 1.43 1.59 7.80
N LEU A 86 1.87 2.11 6.64
CA LEU A 86 2.32 3.50 6.49
C LEU A 86 1.18 4.52 6.67
N THR A 87 -0.07 4.13 6.47
CA THR A 87 -1.23 4.99 6.77
C THR A 87 -1.38 5.16 8.28
N GLY A 88 -1.30 4.08 9.07
CA GLY A 88 -1.30 4.16 10.52
C GLY A 88 -0.12 4.97 11.08
N LEU A 89 1.08 4.73 10.58
CA LEU A 89 2.29 5.47 10.92
C LEU A 89 2.16 6.97 10.60
N GLY A 90 1.66 7.29 9.40
CA GLY A 90 1.42 8.66 8.97
C GLY A 90 0.36 9.38 9.81
N ALA A 91 -0.68 8.67 10.25
CA ALA A 91 -1.69 9.19 11.16
C ALA A 91 -1.12 9.55 12.52
N TRP A 92 -0.22 8.74 13.06
CA TRP A 92 0.49 9.06 14.29
C TRP A 92 1.37 10.31 14.14
N LEU A 93 2.12 10.42 13.04
CA LEU A 93 2.93 11.62 12.75
C LEU A 93 2.06 12.87 12.57
N TYR A 94 0.88 12.74 11.98
CA TYR A 94 -0.09 13.83 11.90
C TYR A 94 -0.56 14.26 13.29
N ALA A 95 -0.83 13.32 14.19
CA ALA A 95 -1.24 13.61 15.56
C ALA A 95 -0.13 14.22 16.41
N ASN A 96 1.15 13.97 16.08
CA ASN A 96 2.32 14.38 16.83
C ASN A 96 3.27 15.24 15.97
N PRO A 97 2.84 16.43 15.55
CA PRO A 97 3.64 17.28 14.65
C PRO A 97 4.91 17.79 15.36
N PRO A 98 6.05 17.86 14.66
CA PRO A 98 7.29 18.38 15.23
C PRO A 98 7.15 19.84 15.65
N GLY A 99 7.57 20.16 16.88
CA GLY A 99 7.59 21.55 17.39
C GLY A 99 6.23 22.16 17.71
N ALA A 100 5.16 21.34 17.75
CA ALA A 100 3.82 21.76 18.15
C ALA A 100 3.21 20.72 19.12
N PRO A 101 2.21 21.10 19.93
CA PRO A 101 1.54 20.16 20.83
C PRO A 101 0.82 19.06 20.05
N PRO A 102 0.67 17.85 20.64
CA PRO A 102 -0.14 16.79 20.06
C PRO A 102 -1.56 17.25 19.75
N ARG A 103 -2.12 16.73 18.65
CA ARG A 103 -3.49 17.02 18.22
C ARG A 103 -4.26 15.76 17.90
N SER A 104 -5.60 15.83 17.99
CA SER A 104 -6.45 14.72 17.61
C SER A 104 -6.34 14.42 16.11
N ALA A 105 -6.11 13.15 15.75
CA ALA A 105 -6.15 12.69 14.37
C ALA A 105 -7.58 12.29 13.94
N ARG A 106 -8.57 12.27 14.85
CA ARG A 106 -9.90 11.70 14.64
C ARG A 106 -10.61 12.30 13.42
N GLU A 107 -10.73 13.61 13.38
CA GLU A 107 -11.42 14.30 12.28
C GLU A 107 -10.73 14.07 10.93
N PHE A 108 -9.39 14.15 10.91
CA PHE A 108 -8.61 13.88 9.71
C PHE A 108 -8.81 12.45 9.21
N LEU A 109 -8.77 11.47 10.11
CA LEU A 109 -8.93 10.05 9.78
C LEU A 109 -10.35 9.75 9.28
N LEU A 110 -11.39 10.33 9.91
CA LEU A 110 -12.78 10.16 9.47
C LEU A 110 -13.01 10.75 8.08
N LYS A 111 -12.59 12.01 7.83
CA LYS A 111 -12.77 12.67 6.54
C LYS A 111 -12.02 11.96 5.42
N ARG A 112 -10.78 11.58 5.67
CA ARG A 112 -9.97 10.88 4.68
C ARG A 112 -10.45 9.44 4.46
N GLY A 113 -10.83 8.73 5.52
CA GLY A 113 -11.41 7.40 5.43
C GLY A 113 -12.70 7.37 4.60
N ALA A 114 -13.62 8.31 4.87
CA ALA A 114 -14.85 8.46 4.10
C ALA A 114 -14.57 8.80 2.62
N LEU A 115 -13.61 9.69 2.34
CA LEU A 115 -13.18 10.01 0.98
C LEU A 115 -12.65 8.78 0.23
N LEU A 116 -11.83 7.94 0.89
CA LEU A 116 -11.28 6.73 0.26
C LEU A 116 -12.39 5.73 -0.08
N ILE A 117 -13.35 5.52 0.81
CA ILE A 117 -14.51 4.66 0.56
C ILE A 117 -15.36 5.21 -0.60
N PHE A 118 -15.60 6.52 -0.62
CA PHE A 118 -16.30 7.17 -1.74
C PHE A 118 -15.57 6.96 -3.07
N LEU A 119 -14.25 7.17 -3.10
CA LEU A 119 -13.44 6.96 -4.29
C LEU A 119 -13.47 5.51 -4.77
N GLU A 120 -13.43 4.53 -3.85
CA GLU A 120 -13.54 3.11 -4.22
C GLU A 120 -14.86 2.80 -4.92
N ILE A 121 -15.97 3.20 -4.30
CA ILE A 121 -17.30 2.82 -4.79
C ILE A 121 -17.64 3.54 -6.10
N PHE A 122 -17.39 4.85 -6.18
CA PHE A 122 -17.88 5.65 -7.29
C PHE A 122 -16.84 5.92 -8.39
N VAL A 123 -15.56 6.07 -8.02
CA VAL A 123 -14.53 6.45 -8.99
C VAL A 123 -13.76 5.22 -9.48
N MET A 124 -13.31 4.36 -8.57
CA MET A 124 -12.50 3.21 -8.95
C MET A 124 -13.30 2.18 -9.73
N SER A 125 -14.53 1.89 -9.30
CA SER A 125 -15.43 0.98 -10.01
C SER A 125 -15.69 1.43 -11.44
N PHE A 126 -15.80 2.74 -11.67
CA PHE A 126 -15.90 3.31 -13.02
C PHE A 126 -14.58 3.23 -13.79
N LEU A 127 -13.45 3.59 -13.17
CA LEU A 127 -12.14 3.60 -13.83
C LEU A 127 -11.71 2.21 -14.32
N TRP A 128 -11.99 1.14 -13.56
CA TRP A 128 -11.63 -0.22 -13.97
C TRP A 128 -12.37 -0.73 -15.21
N VAL A 129 -13.61 -0.29 -15.40
CA VAL A 129 -14.46 -0.78 -16.49
C VAL A 129 -14.58 0.25 -17.63
N GLY A 130 -14.41 1.53 -17.31
CA GLY A 130 -14.57 2.65 -18.23
C GLY A 130 -16.01 2.93 -18.61
N GLN A 131 -16.97 2.37 -17.85
CA GLN A 131 -18.41 2.62 -17.90
C GLN A 131 -18.99 2.41 -16.51
N TRP A 132 -20.28 2.73 -16.28
CA TRP A 132 -20.91 2.45 -14.99
C TRP A 132 -20.95 0.94 -14.74
N PRO A 133 -20.39 0.43 -13.63
CA PRO A 133 -20.19 -1.00 -13.47
C PRO A 133 -21.47 -1.74 -13.04
N GLU A 134 -21.64 -2.95 -13.54
CA GLU A 134 -22.61 -3.91 -13.01
C GLU A 134 -22.15 -4.52 -11.67
N LYS A 135 -20.85 -4.42 -11.37
CA LYS A 135 -20.23 -4.98 -10.17
C LYS A 135 -19.34 -3.93 -9.51
N VAL A 136 -19.58 -3.67 -8.23
CA VAL A 136 -18.75 -2.84 -7.37
C VAL A 136 -17.85 -3.74 -6.52
N TRP A 137 -16.55 -3.49 -6.58
CA TRP A 137 -15.57 -4.26 -5.84
C TRP A 137 -15.05 -3.45 -4.66
N LEU A 138 -15.27 -3.92 -3.42
CA LEU A 138 -14.68 -3.34 -2.23
C LEU A 138 -13.23 -3.83 -2.10
N GLN A 139 -12.28 -3.02 -2.59
CA GLN A 139 -10.86 -3.36 -2.69
C GLN A 139 -10.00 -2.55 -1.71
N VAL A 140 -8.81 -2.15 -2.16
CA VAL A 140 -7.77 -1.58 -1.28
C VAL A 140 -8.14 -0.22 -0.68
N LEU A 141 -8.82 0.68 -1.42
CA LEU A 141 -9.22 1.98 -0.87
C LEU A 141 -10.33 1.84 0.15
N TRP A 142 -11.29 0.92 -0.08
CA TRP A 142 -12.30 0.55 0.90
C TRP A 142 -11.64 0.16 2.22
N VAL A 143 -10.72 -0.80 2.20
CA VAL A 143 -10.15 -1.33 3.43
C VAL A 143 -9.23 -0.33 4.13
N ILE A 144 -8.46 0.49 3.40
CA ILE A 144 -7.66 1.57 3.99
C ILE A 144 -8.60 2.59 4.65
N GLY A 145 -9.65 3.02 3.94
CA GLY A 145 -10.64 3.98 4.44
C GLY A 145 -11.35 3.49 5.68
N PHE A 146 -11.83 2.24 5.65
CA PHE A 146 -12.48 1.61 6.80
C PHE A 146 -11.53 1.49 8.01
N SER A 147 -10.30 1.01 7.79
CA SER A 147 -9.30 0.91 8.85
C SER A 147 -8.94 2.28 9.45
N MET A 148 -8.91 3.35 8.63
CA MET A 148 -8.76 4.73 9.12
C MET A 148 -9.91 5.16 10.01
N ILE A 149 -11.16 4.83 9.65
CA ILE A 149 -12.34 5.13 10.47
C ILE A 149 -12.26 4.40 11.82
N VAL A 150 -11.91 3.12 11.82
CA VAL A 150 -11.72 2.36 13.06
C VAL A 150 -10.59 2.97 13.92
N LEU A 151 -9.45 3.32 13.30
CA LEU A 151 -8.35 3.98 14.00
C LEU A 151 -8.77 5.36 14.55
N ALA A 152 -9.67 6.10 13.87
CA ALA A 152 -10.17 7.39 14.35
C ALA A 152 -10.85 7.27 15.73
N PHE A 153 -11.61 6.21 15.94
CA PHE A 153 -12.25 5.93 17.23
C PHE A 153 -11.28 5.33 18.27
N ALA A 154 -10.32 4.54 17.79
CA ALA A 154 -9.38 3.84 18.66
C ALA A 154 -8.13 4.69 19.02
N SER A 155 -7.83 5.77 18.30
CA SER A 155 -6.60 6.58 18.48
C SER A 155 -6.43 7.26 19.83
N GLY A 156 -7.51 7.36 20.61
CA GLY A 156 -7.49 7.84 22.02
C GLY A 156 -7.09 6.78 23.04
N LEU A 157 -7.04 5.50 22.64
CA LEU A 157 -6.65 4.41 23.52
C LEU A 157 -5.12 4.40 23.78
N PRO A 158 -4.68 3.87 24.93
CA PRO A 158 -3.26 3.70 25.19
C PRO A 158 -2.56 2.89 24.08
N ARG A 159 -1.39 3.34 23.63
CA ARG A 159 -0.64 2.67 22.55
C ARG A 159 -0.38 1.18 22.83
N LYS A 160 -0.20 0.78 24.10
CA LYS A 160 -0.04 -0.64 24.48
C LYS A 160 -1.27 -1.45 24.14
N VAL A 161 -2.46 -0.90 24.34
CA VAL A 161 -3.75 -1.54 23.99
C VAL A 161 -3.85 -1.73 22.49
N LEU A 162 -3.54 -0.69 21.70
CA LEU A 162 -3.54 -0.79 20.24
C LEU A 162 -2.49 -1.79 19.72
N LEU A 163 -1.32 -1.85 20.35
CA LEU A 163 -0.28 -2.82 19.99
C LEU A 163 -0.76 -4.26 20.23
N VAL A 164 -1.30 -4.53 21.41
CA VAL A 164 -1.82 -5.86 21.75
C VAL A 164 -3.00 -6.22 20.85
N ALA A 165 -3.95 -5.31 20.66
CA ALA A 165 -5.08 -5.53 19.75
C ALA A 165 -4.62 -5.80 18.32
N GLY A 166 -3.66 -5.01 17.79
CA GLY A 166 -3.10 -5.20 16.46
C GLY A 166 -2.43 -6.55 16.30
N LEU A 167 -1.61 -6.96 17.27
CA LEU A 167 -0.96 -8.27 17.27
C LEU A 167 -1.96 -9.43 17.37
N LEU A 168 -2.97 -9.32 18.23
CA LEU A 168 -4.01 -10.33 18.34
C LEU A 168 -4.82 -10.45 17.05
N ILE A 169 -5.27 -9.33 16.47
CA ILE A 169 -6.03 -9.34 15.22
C ILE A 169 -5.19 -10.00 14.10
N VAL A 170 -3.95 -9.54 13.88
CA VAL A 170 -3.07 -10.09 12.85
C VAL A 170 -2.68 -11.53 13.13
N GLY A 171 -2.47 -11.90 14.40
CA GLY A 171 -2.04 -13.25 14.78
C GLY A 171 -3.16 -14.29 14.76
N THR A 172 -4.43 -13.90 14.91
CA THR A 172 -5.53 -14.87 15.07
C THR A 172 -6.53 -14.92 13.92
N HIS A 173 -6.51 -13.95 13.00
CA HIS A 173 -7.52 -13.86 11.93
C HIS A 173 -7.57 -15.12 11.05
N ASN A 174 -6.44 -15.80 10.82
CA ASN A 174 -6.39 -17.03 10.04
C ASN A 174 -7.26 -18.16 10.63
N LEU A 175 -7.53 -18.16 11.94
CA LEU A 175 -8.42 -19.13 12.56
C LEU A 175 -9.87 -19.07 12.01
N PHE A 176 -10.23 -17.94 11.42
CA PHE A 176 -11.59 -17.66 10.95
C PHE A 176 -11.73 -17.69 9.43
N THR A 177 -10.63 -17.71 8.67
CA THR A 177 -10.66 -17.57 7.20
C THR A 177 -11.29 -18.75 6.48
N SER A 178 -11.29 -19.94 7.08
CA SER A 178 -11.95 -21.15 6.54
C SER A 178 -13.47 -21.18 6.78
N ILE A 179 -14.00 -20.27 7.61
CA ILE A 179 -15.42 -20.24 7.94
C ILE A 179 -16.15 -19.41 6.89
N ALA A 180 -16.94 -20.06 6.05
CA ALA A 180 -17.85 -19.41 5.11
C ALA A 180 -19.28 -19.51 5.65
N LEU A 181 -19.97 -18.38 5.75
CA LEU A 181 -21.39 -18.36 6.12
C LEU A 181 -22.23 -18.31 4.86
N PRO A 182 -23.32 -19.10 4.76
CA PRO A 182 -24.19 -19.07 3.58
C PRO A 182 -24.92 -17.72 3.46
N PRO A 183 -25.34 -17.33 2.23
CA PRO A 183 -25.92 -16.01 1.97
C PRO A 183 -27.21 -15.69 2.76
N ASP A 184 -27.97 -16.69 3.17
CA ASP A 184 -29.18 -16.58 3.98
C ASP A 184 -28.90 -16.45 5.48
N HIS A 185 -27.65 -16.62 5.93
CA HIS A 185 -27.28 -16.49 7.32
C HIS A 185 -27.36 -15.02 7.79
N PRO A 186 -28.00 -14.72 8.95
CA PRO A 186 -28.15 -13.32 9.43
C PRO A 186 -26.84 -12.53 9.58
N MET A 187 -25.74 -13.23 9.85
CA MET A 187 -24.41 -12.63 10.01
C MET A 187 -23.58 -12.62 8.73
N HIS A 188 -24.12 -13.11 7.60
CA HIS A 188 -23.37 -13.22 6.34
C HIS A 188 -22.74 -11.88 5.89
N ALA A 189 -23.53 -10.81 5.91
CA ALA A 189 -23.04 -9.48 5.48
C ALA A 189 -21.89 -8.97 6.37
N LEU A 190 -22.00 -9.10 7.70
CA LEU A 190 -20.94 -8.72 8.62
C LEU A 190 -19.71 -9.62 8.46
N TRP A 191 -19.93 -10.92 8.32
CA TRP A 191 -18.84 -11.88 8.14
C TRP A 191 -18.06 -11.60 6.86
N THR A 192 -18.76 -11.37 5.76
CA THR A 192 -18.17 -11.00 4.46
C THR A 192 -17.39 -9.69 4.54
N LEU A 193 -17.91 -8.67 5.20
CA LEU A 193 -17.18 -7.40 5.35
C LEU A 193 -15.87 -7.54 6.16
N PHE A 194 -15.85 -8.42 7.16
CA PHE A 194 -14.73 -8.49 8.10
C PHE A 194 -13.79 -9.67 7.87
N MET A 195 -14.31 -10.85 7.54
CA MET A 195 -13.56 -12.11 7.63
C MET A 195 -13.40 -12.84 6.31
N HIS A 196 -14.38 -12.74 5.40
CA HIS A 196 -14.42 -13.62 4.24
C HIS A 196 -14.62 -12.85 2.93
N ARG A 197 -13.99 -13.34 1.85
CA ARG A 197 -14.13 -12.77 0.50
C ARG A 197 -15.36 -13.36 -0.18
N ASP A 198 -16.44 -12.57 -0.33
CA ASP A 198 -17.66 -13.06 -0.96
C ASP A 198 -18.50 -11.93 -1.57
N VAL A 199 -19.67 -12.27 -2.10
CA VAL A 199 -20.71 -11.33 -2.52
C VAL A 199 -21.41 -10.80 -1.28
N LEU A 200 -21.41 -9.47 -1.12
CA LEU A 200 -22.09 -8.79 -0.02
C LEU A 200 -23.58 -8.58 -0.34
N PHE A 201 -23.86 -8.08 -1.57
CA PHE A 201 -25.20 -7.86 -2.08
C PHE A 201 -25.26 -8.34 -3.52
N ASP A 202 -26.21 -9.25 -3.81
CA ASP A 202 -26.47 -9.78 -5.15
C ASP A 202 -27.58 -8.96 -5.82
N THR A 203 -27.34 -7.66 -5.95
CA THR A 203 -28.22 -6.66 -6.59
C THR A 203 -27.56 -6.14 -7.86
N VAL A 204 -28.17 -5.16 -8.54
CA VAL A 204 -27.51 -4.43 -9.63
C VAL A 204 -27.29 -2.98 -9.18
N PRO A 205 -26.04 -2.54 -9.00
CA PRO A 205 -24.79 -3.31 -9.15
C PRO A 205 -24.57 -4.34 -8.04
N GLN A 206 -23.95 -5.48 -8.40
CA GLN A 206 -23.53 -6.49 -7.42
C GLN A 206 -22.36 -5.92 -6.59
N VAL A 207 -22.42 -6.07 -5.28
CA VAL A 207 -21.32 -5.63 -4.39
C VAL A 207 -20.53 -6.83 -3.90
N ARG A 208 -19.22 -6.85 -4.17
CA ARG A 208 -18.30 -7.90 -3.73
C ARG A 208 -17.19 -7.36 -2.84
N VAL A 209 -16.94 -8.05 -1.73
CA VAL A 209 -15.79 -7.78 -0.86
C VAL A 209 -14.59 -8.59 -1.34
N THR A 210 -13.54 -7.90 -1.77
CA THR A 210 -12.25 -8.53 -2.10
C THR A 210 -11.28 -8.43 -0.94
N TYR A 211 -11.38 -7.36 -0.14
CA TYR A 211 -10.54 -7.11 1.02
C TYR A 211 -11.38 -7.10 2.30
N PRO A 212 -11.59 -8.26 2.95
CA PRO A 212 -12.20 -8.31 4.29
C PRO A 212 -11.41 -7.48 5.29
N ALA A 213 -12.10 -6.66 6.11
CA ALA A 213 -11.46 -5.56 6.80
C ALA A 213 -10.63 -5.95 8.04
N TRP A 214 -10.94 -7.07 8.69
CA TRP A 214 -10.43 -7.40 10.02
C TRP A 214 -8.90 -7.42 10.12
N PRO A 215 -8.14 -8.17 9.29
CA PRO A 215 -6.68 -8.20 9.41
C PRO A 215 -6.04 -6.84 9.14
N TRP A 216 -6.63 -6.02 8.29
CA TRP A 216 -6.12 -4.70 7.94
C TRP A 216 -6.28 -3.68 9.08
N VAL A 217 -7.33 -3.81 9.91
CA VAL A 217 -7.47 -3.06 11.16
C VAL A 217 -6.29 -3.34 12.09
N GLY A 218 -5.88 -4.60 12.18
CA GLY A 218 -4.67 -4.95 12.93
C GLY A 218 -3.41 -4.29 12.38
N VAL A 219 -3.22 -4.34 11.06
CA VAL A 219 -2.04 -3.73 10.39
C VAL A 219 -1.98 -2.21 10.59
N ILE A 220 -3.10 -1.48 10.50
CA ILE A 220 -3.09 -0.02 10.72
C ILE A 220 -2.79 0.34 12.18
N PHE A 221 -3.24 -0.47 13.15
CA PHE A 221 -2.89 -0.31 14.56
C PHE A 221 -1.39 -0.50 14.79
N LEU A 222 -0.78 -1.54 14.19
CA LEU A 222 0.67 -1.76 14.26
C LEU A 222 1.44 -0.59 13.63
N GLY A 223 0.97 -0.07 12.50
CA GLY A 223 1.53 1.12 11.87
C GLY A 223 1.48 2.36 12.79
N TRP A 224 0.33 2.62 13.42
CA TRP A 224 0.20 3.69 14.43
C TRP A 224 1.18 3.52 15.57
N CYS A 225 1.32 2.30 16.09
CA CYS A 225 2.25 1.99 17.18
C CYS A 225 3.72 2.16 16.80
N ALA A 226 4.08 2.03 15.52
CA ALA A 226 5.42 2.29 15.02
C ALA A 226 5.73 3.79 14.86
N GLY A 227 4.73 4.69 14.89
CA GLY A 227 4.90 6.12 14.70
C GLY A 227 6.01 6.77 15.54
N PRO A 228 6.13 6.50 16.87
CA PRO A 228 7.15 7.11 17.74
C PRO A 228 8.59 6.91 17.29
N ILE A 229 8.91 5.79 16.63
CA ILE A 229 10.29 5.58 16.13
C ILE A 229 10.67 6.51 14.98
N PHE A 230 9.66 7.17 14.38
CA PHE A 230 9.82 8.19 13.34
C PHE A 230 9.58 9.61 13.86
N ALA A 231 9.42 9.79 15.18
CA ALA A 231 9.31 11.12 15.79
C ALA A 231 10.60 11.92 15.57
N ARG A 232 10.45 13.25 15.48
CA ARG A 232 11.60 14.16 15.39
C ARG A 232 12.49 14.00 16.64
N GLY A 233 13.80 13.90 16.42
CA GLY A 233 14.79 13.70 17.50
C GLY A 233 14.98 12.24 17.91
N PHE A 234 14.24 11.30 17.36
CA PHE A 234 14.53 9.89 17.56
C PHE A 234 15.83 9.51 16.84
N ASP A 235 16.73 8.85 17.54
CA ASP A 235 18.05 8.49 17.01
C ASP A 235 17.92 7.54 15.80
N SER A 236 18.60 7.90 14.71
CA SER A 236 18.49 7.16 13.45
C SER A 236 19.14 5.78 13.49
N ALA A 237 20.25 5.63 14.24
CA ALA A 237 20.90 4.32 14.37
C ALA A 237 20.00 3.36 15.17
N ARG A 238 19.39 3.87 16.25
CA ARG A 238 18.40 3.13 17.03
C ARG A 238 17.16 2.80 16.22
N ARG A 239 16.64 3.72 15.39
CA ARG A 239 15.52 3.47 14.48
C ARG A 239 15.84 2.36 13.49
N ARG A 240 16.98 2.43 12.79
CA ARG A 240 17.43 1.36 11.88
C ARG A 240 17.53 0.02 12.58
N LYS A 241 18.14 -0.03 13.77
CA LYS A 241 18.23 -1.25 14.56
C LYS A 241 16.85 -1.83 14.89
N LEU A 242 15.89 -1.00 15.32
CA LEU A 242 14.53 -1.44 15.62
C LEU A 242 13.81 -1.96 14.36
N LEU A 243 13.95 -1.26 13.23
CA LEU A 243 13.37 -1.71 11.96
C LEU A 243 13.95 -3.05 11.50
N VAL A 244 15.26 -3.23 11.60
CA VAL A 244 15.90 -4.52 11.29
C VAL A 244 15.40 -5.62 12.22
N LEU A 245 15.30 -5.35 13.53
CA LEU A 245 14.78 -6.34 14.50
C LEU A 245 13.32 -6.69 14.24
N MET A 246 12.47 -5.70 13.91
CA MET A 246 11.07 -5.94 13.52
C MET A 246 10.99 -6.78 12.26
N GLY A 247 11.76 -6.43 11.22
CA GLY A 247 11.82 -7.19 9.97
C GLY A 247 12.31 -8.61 10.17
N ALA A 248 13.39 -8.78 10.93
CA ALA A 248 13.95 -10.09 11.27
C ALA A 248 12.98 -10.95 12.10
N GLY A 249 12.29 -10.34 13.06
CA GLY A 249 11.25 -11.01 13.85
C GLY A 249 10.08 -11.49 12.98
N CYS A 250 9.59 -10.66 12.05
CA CYS A 250 8.55 -11.05 11.10
C CYS A 250 9.01 -12.22 10.21
N TRP A 251 10.20 -12.14 9.61
CA TRP A 251 10.68 -13.18 8.71
C TRP A 251 11.09 -14.46 9.43
N LEU A 252 11.60 -14.36 10.67
CA LEU A 252 11.85 -15.55 11.49
C LEU A 252 10.54 -16.26 11.84
N ALA A 253 9.51 -15.50 12.25
CA ALA A 253 8.18 -16.05 12.49
C ALA A 253 7.62 -16.72 11.23
N LEU A 254 7.70 -16.04 10.08
CA LEU A 254 7.32 -16.59 8.78
C LEU A 254 8.05 -17.91 8.46
N LEU A 255 9.39 -17.93 8.60
CA LEU A 255 10.18 -19.13 8.30
C LEU A 255 9.82 -20.30 9.21
N VAL A 256 9.53 -20.04 10.49
CA VAL A 256 9.09 -21.08 11.43
C VAL A 256 7.67 -21.55 11.10
N LEU A 257 6.73 -20.65 10.98
CA LEU A 257 5.31 -20.99 10.76
C LEU A 257 5.12 -21.69 9.41
N ARG A 258 5.62 -21.08 8.34
CA ARG A 258 5.51 -21.60 6.97
C ARG A 258 6.42 -22.80 6.75
N GLY A 259 7.66 -22.77 7.25
CA GLY A 259 8.63 -23.84 7.06
C GLY A 259 8.15 -25.19 7.60
N PHE A 260 7.43 -25.17 8.70
CA PHE A 260 6.85 -26.37 9.32
C PHE A 260 5.35 -26.55 9.03
N ASN A 261 4.73 -25.71 8.19
CA ASN A 261 3.28 -25.70 7.92
C ASN A 261 2.42 -25.71 9.21
N ILE A 262 2.82 -24.93 10.22
CA ILE A 262 2.14 -24.93 11.53
C ILE A 262 0.87 -24.09 11.50
N TYR A 263 1.00 -22.83 10.99
CA TYR A 263 -0.05 -21.82 11.01
C TYR A 263 0.34 -20.65 10.09
N GLY A 264 -0.62 -19.84 9.71
CA GLY A 264 -0.37 -18.59 8.97
C GLY A 264 -0.78 -18.64 7.52
N GLU A 265 -0.93 -19.84 6.95
CA GLU A 265 -1.44 -20.06 5.60
C GLU A 265 -2.40 -21.25 5.62
N ASN A 266 -3.50 -21.15 4.84
CA ASN A 266 -4.49 -22.24 4.78
C ASN A 266 -4.07 -23.37 3.85
N THR A 267 -3.20 -23.09 2.88
CA THR A 267 -2.68 -24.08 1.94
C THR A 267 -1.23 -24.42 2.31
N PRO A 268 -0.95 -25.63 2.85
CA PRO A 268 0.40 -26.07 3.12
C PRO A 268 1.25 -26.12 1.85
N TRP A 269 2.51 -25.71 1.92
CA TRP A 269 3.43 -25.90 0.82
C TRP A 269 3.94 -27.34 0.77
N THR A 270 4.28 -27.80 -0.43
CA THR A 270 4.78 -29.15 -0.70
C THR A 270 6.01 -29.13 -1.60
N HIS A 271 6.71 -30.26 -1.67
CA HIS A 271 7.80 -30.43 -2.62
C HIS A 271 7.28 -30.75 -4.02
N TRP A 272 7.82 -30.04 -5.00
CA TRP A 272 7.53 -30.19 -6.41
C TRP A 272 8.69 -30.85 -7.16
N PRO A 273 8.49 -31.35 -8.39
CA PRO A 273 9.54 -31.98 -9.19
C PRO A 273 10.75 -31.07 -9.45
N THR A 274 10.55 -29.76 -9.52
CA THR A 274 11.62 -28.78 -9.68
C THR A 274 11.80 -27.90 -8.45
N THR A 275 13.06 -27.52 -8.17
CA THR A 275 13.39 -26.59 -7.07
C THR A 275 12.66 -25.25 -7.21
N VAL A 276 12.53 -24.76 -8.45
CA VAL A 276 11.84 -23.50 -8.72
C VAL A 276 10.37 -23.57 -8.31
N GLN A 277 9.66 -24.62 -8.67
CA GLN A 277 8.27 -24.82 -8.27
C GLN A 277 8.13 -25.00 -6.75
N THR A 278 9.05 -25.71 -6.10
CA THR A 278 9.09 -25.85 -4.64
C THR A 278 9.26 -24.47 -3.96
N VAL A 279 10.17 -23.63 -4.46
CA VAL A 279 10.35 -22.25 -3.96
C VAL A 279 9.13 -21.41 -4.22
N MET A 280 8.52 -21.53 -5.41
CA MET A 280 7.28 -20.82 -5.71
C MET A 280 6.16 -21.23 -4.75
N ASP A 281 5.99 -22.51 -4.46
CA ASP A 281 4.95 -23.00 -3.55
C ASP A 281 5.19 -22.53 -2.11
N PHE A 282 6.43 -22.55 -1.65
CA PHE A 282 6.80 -21.98 -0.35
C PHE A 282 6.45 -20.50 -0.24
N LEU A 283 6.64 -19.71 -1.31
CA LEU A 283 6.37 -18.27 -1.36
C LEU A 283 4.93 -17.93 -1.80
N ASN A 284 4.08 -18.93 -1.98
CA ASN A 284 2.71 -18.77 -2.45
C ASN A 284 1.76 -18.46 -1.30
N TYR A 285 1.67 -17.19 -0.94
CA TYR A 285 0.82 -16.72 0.15
C TYR A 285 -0.53 -16.23 -0.34
N THR A 286 -1.59 -16.55 0.42
CA THR A 286 -2.96 -16.09 0.15
C THR A 286 -3.07 -14.59 0.47
N LYS A 287 -3.57 -13.83 -0.51
CA LYS A 287 -3.75 -12.37 -0.41
C LYS A 287 -5.18 -11.97 -0.04
N TYR A 288 -6.17 -12.82 -0.33
CA TYR A 288 -7.60 -12.49 -0.20
C TYR A 288 -8.43 -13.61 0.46
N PRO A 289 -8.73 -13.54 1.77
CA PRO A 289 -8.19 -12.61 2.77
C PRO A 289 -6.68 -12.81 2.98
N PRO A 290 -5.97 -11.76 3.43
CA PRO A 290 -4.53 -11.87 3.61
C PRO A 290 -4.20 -12.91 4.68
N SER A 291 -3.29 -13.82 4.39
CA SER A 291 -2.77 -14.76 5.38
C SER A 291 -1.78 -14.08 6.35
N LEU A 292 -1.53 -14.67 7.51
CA LEU A 292 -0.50 -14.16 8.42
C LEU A 292 0.88 -14.19 7.76
N ASP A 293 1.18 -15.25 7.02
CA ASP A 293 2.45 -15.41 6.30
C ASP A 293 2.64 -14.29 5.26
N PHE A 294 1.58 -13.96 4.51
CA PHE A 294 1.55 -12.81 3.61
C PHE A 294 1.86 -11.48 4.33
N LEU A 295 1.25 -11.24 5.50
CA LEU A 295 1.46 -10.02 6.27
C LEU A 295 2.88 -9.96 6.86
N LEU A 296 3.40 -11.08 7.38
CA LEU A 296 4.76 -11.17 7.91
C LEU A 296 5.81 -10.92 6.83
N MET A 297 5.63 -11.52 5.65
CA MET A 297 6.51 -11.30 4.50
C MET A 297 6.53 -9.82 4.10
N ALA A 298 5.36 -9.22 3.90
CA ALA A 298 5.26 -7.88 3.37
C ALA A 298 5.68 -6.79 4.37
N VAL A 299 5.20 -6.85 5.62
CA VAL A 299 5.55 -5.87 6.66
C VAL A 299 7.01 -6.02 7.06
N GLY A 300 7.51 -7.25 7.21
CA GLY A 300 8.92 -7.54 7.49
C GLY A 300 9.85 -6.97 6.41
N GLY A 301 9.54 -7.25 5.13
CA GLY A 301 10.28 -6.69 4.01
C GLY A 301 10.22 -5.15 3.95
N GLY A 302 9.05 -4.57 4.23
CA GLY A 302 8.89 -3.11 4.35
C GLY A 302 9.77 -2.50 5.45
N CYS A 303 9.91 -3.17 6.60
CA CYS A 303 10.82 -2.75 7.67
C CYS A 303 12.30 -2.77 7.23
N PHE A 304 12.74 -3.80 6.50
CA PHE A 304 14.10 -3.87 5.96
C PHE A 304 14.36 -2.76 4.94
N VAL A 305 13.43 -2.50 4.03
CA VAL A 305 13.56 -1.40 3.06
C VAL A 305 13.62 -0.06 3.78
N LEU A 306 12.75 0.19 4.77
CA LEU A 306 12.81 1.42 5.59
C LEU A 306 14.17 1.57 6.29
N ALA A 307 14.71 0.49 6.86
CA ALA A 307 16.03 0.52 7.50
C ALA A 307 17.15 0.84 6.50
N ALA A 308 17.08 0.30 5.29
CA ALA A 308 18.08 0.52 4.24
C ALA A 308 18.07 1.96 3.71
N ILE A 309 16.87 2.58 3.56
CA ILE A 309 16.73 3.91 2.98
C ILE A 309 16.53 5.03 4.01
N ASP A 310 16.65 4.75 5.31
CA ASP A 310 16.30 5.69 6.39
C ASP A 310 17.02 7.03 6.30
N GLN A 311 18.31 7.03 5.94
CA GLN A 311 19.15 8.22 5.78
C GLN A 311 19.52 8.48 4.31
N ALA A 312 19.04 7.65 3.38
CA ALA A 312 19.41 7.76 1.98
C ALA A 312 18.81 9.03 1.35
N ASP A 313 19.66 9.82 0.72
CA ASP A 313 19.28 11.00 -0.07
C ASP A 313 20.02 10.94 -1.42
N ASN A 314 19.53 10.07 -2.29
CA ASN A 314 20.10 9.83 -3.62
C ASN A 314 19.02 9.97 -4.71
N ALA A 315 19.41 9.83 -5.97
CA ALA A 315 18.48 9.96 -7.11
C ALA A 315 17.30 8.99 -7.02
N PHE A 316 17.54 7.75 -6.57
CA PHE A 316 16.49 6.73 -6.41
C PHE A 316 15.46 7.13 -5.35
N THR A 317 15.90 7.48 -4.14
CA THR A 317 14.96 7.86 -3.05
C THR A 317 14.21 9.14 -3.36
N ARG A 318 14.83 10.11 -4.05
CA ARG A 318 14.16 11.33 -4.52
C ARG A 318 13.13 11.04 -5.61
N PHE A 319 13.45 10.16 -6.57
CA PHE A 319 12.53 9.72 -7.61
C PHE A 319 11.30 9.03 -7.00
N MET A 320 11.52 8.04 -6.13
CA MET A 320 10.44 7.31 -5.44
C MET A 320 9.60 8.23 -4.54
N SER A 321 10.22 9.16 -3.81
CA SER A 321 9.50 10.12 -2.95
C SER A 321 8.57 11.06 -3.72
N THR A 322 8.77 11.24 -5.03
CA THR A 322 7.86 12.01 -5.87
C THR A 322 6.49 11.34 -5.94
N PHE A 323 6.45 10.04 -6.18
CA PHE A 323 5.21 9.25 -6.21
C PHE A 323 4.59 9.15 -4.81
N GLY A 324 5.39 8.80 -3.79
CA GLY A 324 4.91 8.68 -2.42
C GLY A 324 4.44 9.98 -1.78
N GLY A 325 4.81 11.14 -2.34
CA GLY A 325 4.35 12.46 -1.89
C GLY A 325 2.93 12.84 -2.30
N ALA A 326 2.42 12.22 -3.38
CA ALA A 326 1.08 12.42 -3.91
C ALA A 326 0.41 11.08 -4.29
N PRO A 327 0.28 10.14 -3.33
CA PRO A 327 -0.06 8.76 -3.62
C PRO A 327 -1.46 8.61 -4.22
N MET A 328 -2.45 9.32 -3.72
CA MET A 328 -3.82 9.23 -4.22
C MET A 328 -3.95 9.77 -5.65
N PHE A 329 -3.29 10.89 -5.94
CA PHE A 329 -3.28 11.44 -7.29
C PHE A 329 -2.64 10.46 -8.28
N TYR A 330 -1.47 9.91 -7.93
CA TYR A 330 -0.82 8.89 -8.75
C TYR A 330 -1.72 7.67 -8.95
N TYR A 331 -2.39 7.20 -7.87
CA TYR A 331 -3.26 6.04 -7.93
C TYR A 331 -4.42 6.22 -8.91
N LEU A 332 -5.09 7.38 -8.91
CA LEU A 332 -6.18 7.65 -9.85
C LEU A 332 -5.64 7.88 -11.28
N LEU A 333 -4.57 8.65 -11.39
CA LEU A 333 -4.00 9.02 -12.68
C LEU A 333 -3.47 7.80 -13.45
N HIS A 334 -2.75 6.88 -12.77
CA HIS A 334 -2.17 5.73 -13.47
C HIS A 334 -3.25 4.81 -14.05
N LEU A 335 -4.35 4.59 -13.33
CA LEU A 335 -5.46 3.78 -13.87
C LEU A 335 -6.15 4.50 -15.03
N ALA A 336 -6.40 5.80 -14.92
CA ALA A 336 -6.99 6.57 -16.00
C ALA A 336 -6.12 6.50 -17.28
N VAL A 337 -4.81 6.68 -17.15
CA VAL A 337 -3.87 6.58 -18.28
C VAL A 337 -3.80 5.16 -18.82
N LEU A 338 -3.72 4.16 -17.94
CA LEU A 338 -3.65 2.75 -18.34
C LEU A 338 -4.90 2.29 -19.10
N ILE A 339 -6.09 2.59 -18.58
CA ILE A 339 -7.36 2.22 -19.24
C ILE A 339 -7.53 2.97 -20.56
N THR A 340 -7.20 4.27 -20.60
CA THR A 340 -7.27 5.05 -21.84
C THR A 340 -6.29 4.50 -22.89
N GLY A 341 -5.04 4.24 -22.49
CA GLY A 341 -4.03 3.62 -23.35
C GLY A 341 -4.47 2.25 -23.87
N TYR A 342 -5.06 1.42 -23.00
CA TYR A 342 -5.62 0.13 -23.38
C TYR A 342 -6.75 0.25 -24.42
N LYS A 343 -7.70 1.17 -24.22
CA LYS A 343 -8.78 1.41 -25.18
C LYS A 343 -8.26 1.90 -26.54
N LEU A 344 -7.22 2.72 -26.53
CA LEU A 344 -6.55 3.15 -27.75
C LEU A 344 -5.87 1.97 -28.48
N LEU A 345 -5.16 1.12 -27.75
CA LEU A 345 -4.55 -0.09 -28.33
C LEU A 345 -5.61 -1.01 -28.94
N LEU A 346 -6.71 -1.23 -28.24
CA LEU A 346 -7.82 -2.04 -28.73
C LEU A 346 -8.47 -1.42 -29.98
N ALA A 347 -8.64 -0.10 -30.02
CA ALA A 347 -9.21 0.61 -31.18
C ALA A 347 -8.31 0.59 -32.42
N VAL A 348 -6.98 0.66 -32.23
CA VAL A 348 -6.02 0.72 -33.33
C VAL A 348 -5.67 -0.67 -33.87
N PHE A 349 -5.46 -1.65 -33.00
CA PHE A 349 -4.98 -2.99 -33.37
C PHE A 349 -6.07 -4.05 -33.39
N GLY A 350 -7.25 -3.73 -32.89
CA GLY A 350 -8.35 -4.70 -32.72
C GLY A 350 -8.09 -5.72 -31.59
N PRO A 351 -9.07 -6.58 -31.29
CA PRO A 351 -8.90 -7.67 -30.35
C PRO A 351 -8.05 -8.79 -30.97
N ASN A 352 -7.16 -9.37 -30.17
CA ASN A 352 -6.34 -10.52 -30.56
C ASN A 352 -6.52 -11.74 -29.64
N GLN A 353 -7.39 -11.63 -28.63
CA GLN A 353 -7.64 -12.65 -27.61
C GLN A 353 -9.08 -12.59 -27.15
N VAL A 354 -9.57 -13.73 -26.62
CA VAL A 354 -10.88 -13.83 -25.98
C VAL A 354 -10.64 -14.20 -24.51
N SER A 355 -11.19 -13.40 -23.60
CA SER A 355 -11.09 -13.69 -22.17
C SER A 355 -11.91 -14.94 -21.79
N SER A 356 -11.64 -15.49 -20.60
CA SER A 356 -12.43 -16.63 -20.06
C SER A 356 -13.92 -16.34 -19.92
N SER A 357 -14.33 -15.06 -19.93
CA SER A 357 -15.74 -14.61 -19.94
C SER A 357 -16.31 -14.37 -21.35
N GLY A 358 -15.60 -14.75 -22.42
CA GLY A 358 -16.05 -14.56 -23.81
C GLY A 358 -15.90 -13.13 -24.35
N VAL A 359 -15.29 -12.20 -23.59
CA VAL A 359 -15.10 -10.82 -24.03
C VAL A 359 -13.83 -10.72 -24.87
N GLU A 360 -13.96 -10.16 -26.07
CA GLU A 360 -12.84 -9.84 -26.95
C GLU A 360 -11.93 -8.81 -26.34
N ARG A 361 -10.61 -9.05 -26.35
CA ARG A 361 -9.60 -8.21 -25.73
C ARG A 361 -8.33 -8.11 -26.58
N PHE A 362 -7.59 -7.02 -26.41
CA PHE A 362 -6.19 -6.92 -26.83
C PHE A 362 -5.30 -7.36 -25.67
N GLY A 363 -4.30 -8.19 -25.93
CA GLY A 363 -3.37 -8.61 -24.88
C GLY A 363 -2.07 -9.19 -25.42
N VAL A 364 -1.10 -9.34 -24.54
CA VAL A 364 0.21 -9.96 -24.84
C VAL A 364 0.22 -11.41 -24.40
N GLY A 365 0.87 -12.26 -25.18
CA GLY A 365 1.06 -13.68 -24.86
C GLY A 365 2.24 -13.92 -23.89
N PRO A 366 2.44 -15.20 -23.46
CA PRO A 366 3.53 -15.57 -22.57
C PRO A 366 4.91 -15.18 -23.10
N ASP A 367 5.18 -15.38 -24.37
CA ASP A 367 6.47 -15.04 -25.01
C ASP A 367 6.73 -13.53 -25.09
N GLN A 368 5.69 -12.73 -24.95
CA GLN A 368 5.73 -11.27 -25.00
C GLN A 368 5.56 -10.63 -23.62
N PHE A 369 5.62 -11.40 -22.54
CA PHE A 369 5.40 -10.88 -21.19
C PHE A 369 6.38 -9.76 -20.79
N TRP A 370 7.57 -9.71 -21.38
CA TRP A 370 8.53 -8.61 -21.20
C TRP A 370 7.93 -7.23 -21.52
N ILE A 371 6.90 -7.16 -22.41
CA ILE A 371 6.19 -5.92 -22.74
C ILE A 371 5.53 -5.33 -21.49
N VAL A 372 5.02 -6.16 -20.58
CA VAL A 372 4.44 -5.71 -19.30
C VAL A 372 5.46 -4.91 -18.51
N TRP A 373 6.71 -5.37 -18.45
CA TRP A 373 7.76 -4.65 -17.71
C TRP A 373 8.19 -3.37 -18.42
N VAL A 374 8.33 -3.40 -19.74
CA VAL A 374 8.66 -2.21 -20.53
C VAL A 374 7.60 -1.13 -20.39
N VAL A 375 6.32 -1.49 -20.55
CA VAL A 375 5.20 -0.56 -20.37
C VAL A 375 5.18 0.00 -18.94
N THR A 376 5.43 -0.82 -17.94
CA THR A 376 5.52 -0.38 -16.54
C THR A 376 6.59 0.69 -16.36
N VAL A 377 7.80 0.46 -16.86
CA VAL A 377 8.90 1.42 -16.75
C VAL A 377 8.59 2.72 -17.50
N LEU A 378 8.02 2.63 -18.70
CA LEU A 378 7.58 3.81 -19.46
C LEU A 378 6.53 4.61 -18.69
N MET A 379 5.56 3.94 -18.08
CA MET A 379 4.53 4.58 -17.26
C MET A 379 5.11 5.31 -16.05
N TRP A 380 6.19 4.82 -15.41
CA TRP A 380 6.85 5.55 -14.32
C TRP A 380 7.36 6.91 -14.82
N PHE A 381 7.98 6.99 -15.99
CA PHE A 381 8.47 8.25 -16.54
C PHE A 381 7.33 9.18 -16.98
N VAL A 382 6.30 8.64 -17.64
CA VAL A 382 5.12 9.42 -18.08
C VAL A 382 4.42 10.05 -16.88
N LEU A 383 4.26 9.31 -15.79
CA LEU A 383 3.52 9.76 -14.60
C LEU A 383 4.38 10.59 -13.64
N TYR A 384 5.69 10.62 -13.80
CA TYR A 384 6.60 11.35 -12.92
C TYR A 384 6.30 12.85 -12.88
N TYR A 385 6.21 13.49 -14.04
CA TYR A 385 6.02 14.93 -14.12
C TYR A 385 4.64 15.40 -13.61
N PRO A 386 3.52 14.80 -14.01
CA PRO A 386 2.22 15.16 -13.45
C PRO A 386 2.15 14.94 -11.94
N THR A 387 2.73 13.85 -11.42
CA THR A 387 2.75 13.58 -9.98
C THR A 387 3.59 14.60 -9.22
N LYS A 388 4.76 14.97 -9.76
CA LYS A 388 5.62 16.01 -9.20
C LYS A 388 4.93 17.38 -9.18
N TRP A 389 4.25 17.72 -10.26
CA TRP A 389 3.46 18.96 -10.37
C TRP A 389 2.36 18.99 -9.31
N PHE A 390 1.56 17.92 -9.22
CA PHE A 390 0.48 17.86 -8.24
C PHE A 390 1.00 17.90 -6.80
N GLY A 391 2.10 17.22 -6.50
CA GLY A 391 2.75 17.31 -5.20
C GLY A 391 3.20 18.75 -4.85
N GLY A 392 3.64 19.53 -5.84
CA GLY A 392 3.93 20.97 -5.72
C GLY A 392 2.67 21.81 -5.50
N PHE A 393 1.62 21.56 -6.27
CA PHE A 393 0.32 22.19 -6.14
C PHE A 393 -0.30 21.95 -4.75
N LYS A 394 -0.33 20.70 -4.30
CA LYS A 394 -0.84 20.32 -2.97
C LYS A 394 -0.17 21.07 -1.80
N ARG A 395 1.11 21.38 -1.92
CA ARG A 395 1.85 22.15 -0.88
C ARG A 395 1.51 23.63 -0.87
N ARG A 396 1.11 24.19 -2.01
CA ARG A 396 0.86 25.65 -2.18
C ARG A 396 -0.63 26.02 -2.12
N THR A 397 -1.51 25.05 -2.37
CA THR A 397 -2.96 25.33 -2.42
C THR A 397 -3.54 25.59 -1.05
N THR A 398 -4.51 26.51 -1.01
CA THR A 398 -5.37 26.76 0.15
C THR A 398 -6.65 25.94 0.13
N ILE A 399 -6.91 25.20 -0.95
CA ILE A 399 -8.11 24.38 -1.13
C ILE A 399 -8.10 23.23 -0.11
N GLY A 400 -9.01 23.25 0.85
CA GLY A 400 -9.02 22.38 2.02
C GLY A 400 -9.09 20.89 1.70
N TRP A 401 -9.90 20.46 0.73
CA TRP A 401 -10.09 19.05 0.39
C TRP A 401 -8.86 18.42 -0.31
N VAL A 402 -8.05 19.22 -1.02
CA VAL A 402 -6.81 18.72 -1.68
C VAL A 402 -5.82 18.14 -0.67
N LYS A 403 -5.90 18.55 0.59
CA LYS A 403 -5.04 18.03 1.66
C LYS A 403 -5.29 16.54 1.96
N TYR A 404 -6.46 16.03 1.61
CA TYR A 404 -6.83 14.62 1.81
C TYR A 404 -6.36 13.70 0.68
N PHE A 405 -5.96 14.26 -0.47
CA PHE A 405 -5.26 13.58 -1.56
C PHE A 405 -3.76 13.45 -1.26
#